data_b506aecb6fced1972f75b91ff9128727
#
_entry.id   b506aecb6fced1972f75b91ff9128727
#
_cell.length_a   1.000
_cell.length_b   1.000
_cell.length_c   1.000
_cell.angle_alpha   90.00
_cell.angle_beta   90.00
_cell.angle_gamma   90.00
#
_symmetry.space_group_name_H-M   'P 1'
#
loop_
_entity.id
_entity.type
_entity.pdbx_description
1 polymer ?
#
loop_
_entity_poly.entity_id
_entity_poly.type
_entity_poly.pdbx_seq_one_letter_code
_entity_poly.pdbx_strand_id
1 'polypeptide(L)'
;MSISSVIKSLQDIMRKDAGVDGDAQRLGQLSWLLFLKIFDAQEEALELEQDNYQYPIPQRYLWRSWAANAQGITGDSLLEFVNDDLFPALKNLTAPIDKNPRGYVVKQAFSDAYNYMKNGTLLRQVINKLN
;
A
#
# COMPACT_ATOMS: atom_id res chain seq x y z
N MET A 1 2.29 -17.35 -15.05
CA MET A 1 1.66 -17.66 -13.76
C MET A 1 0.25 -17.10 -13.72
N SER A 2 -0.72 -17.88 -13.26
CA SER A 2 -2.11 -17.45 -13.22
C SER A 2 -2.36 -16.52 -12.02
N ILE A 3 -3.41 -15.70 -12.11
CA ILE A 3 -3.85 -14.85 -10.99
C ILE A 3 -4.19 -15.71 -9.79
N SER A 4 -4.84 -16.86 -10.00
CA SER A 4 -5.18 -17.80 -8.91
C SER A 4 -3.96 -18.27 -8.14
N SER A 5 -2.86 -18.57 -8.83
CA SER A 5 -1.61 -19.00 -8.21
C SER A 5 -0.98 -17.89 -7.38
N VAL A 6 -1.02 -16.65 -7.88
CA VAL A 6 -0.49 -15.50 -7.15
C VAL A 6 -1.29 -15.26 -5.88
N ILE A 7 -2.63 -15.26 -5.97
CA ILE A 7 -3.50 -15.06 -4.81
C ILE A 7 -3.27 -16.14 -3.76
N LYS A 8 -3.16 -17.40 -4.19
CA LYS A 8 -2.87 -18.50 -3.26
C LYS A 8 -1.54 -18.30 -2.55
N SER A 9 -0.50 -17.91 -3.29
CA SER A 9 0.82 -17.63 -2.70
C SER A 9 0.75 -16.52 -1.66
N LEU A 10 0.01 -15.44 -1.94
CA LEU A 10 -0.18 -14.34 -1.01
C LEU A 10 -0.88 -14.80 0.25
N GLN A 11 -1.95 -15.59 0.12
CA GLN A 11 -2.68 -16.13 1.26
C GLN A 11 -1.80 -17.07 2.10
N ASP A 12 -0.98 -17.89 1.46
CA ASP A 12 -0.08 -18.81 2.16
C ASP A 12 0.95 -18.04 3.01
N ILE A 13 1.47 -16.93 2.50
CA ILE A 13 2.37 -16.06 3.27
C ILE A 13 1.62 -15.45 4.45
N MET A 14 0.44 -14.90 4.20
CA MET A 14 -0.36 -14.22 5.22
C MET A 14 -0.79 -15.14 6.35
N ARG A 15 -1.09 -16.41 6.05
CA ARG A 15 -1.50 -17.38 7.08
C ARG A 15 -0.44 -17.63 8.14
N LYS A 16 0.81 -17.30 7.86
CA LYS A 16 1.90 -17.41 8.83
C LYS A 16 1.90 -16.24 9.82
N ASP A 17 1.12 -15.20 9.56
CA ASP A 17 1.03 -14.01 10.39
C ASP A 17 -0.20 -14.07 11.27
N ALA A 18 -0.03 -13.89 12.58
CA ALA A 18 -1.11 -14.00 13.55
C ALA A 18 -2.21 -12.95 13.37
N GLY A 19 -1.91 -11.84 12.70
CA GLY A 19 -2.86 -10.73 12.50
C GLY A 19 -3.83 -10.95 11.36
N VAL A 20 -3.59 -11.93 10.47
CA VAL A 20 -4.43 -12.17 9.28
C VAL A 20 -4.89 -13.63 9.23
N ASP A 21 -5.46 -14.10 10.32
CA ASP A 21 -5.90 -15.48 10.47
C ASP A 21 -7.28 -15.76 9.87
N GLY A 22 -8.04 -14.73 9.46
CA GLY A 22 -9.35 -14.87 8.83
C GLY A 22 -9.38 -14.33 7.41
N ASP A 23 -10.35 -14.78 6.62
CA ASP A 23 -10.48 -14.34 5.21
C ASP A 23 -10.72 -12.84 5.10
N ALA A 24 -11.52 -12.27 5.99
CA ALA A 24 -11.81 -10.84 5.97
C ALA A 24 -10.54 -10.01 6.21
N GLN A 25 -9.69 -10.44 7.15
CA GLN A 25 -8.43 -9.77 7.43
C GLN A 25 -7.47 -9.87 6.25
N ARG A 26 -7.36 -11.05 5.61
CA ARG A 26 -6.50 -11.22 4.44
C ARG A 26 -6.97 -10.37 3.28
N LEU A 27 -8.28 -10.32 3.04
CA LEU A 27 -8.85 -9.51 1.96
C LEU A 27 -8.63 -8.02 2.21
N GLY A 28 -8.88 -7.57 3.44
CA GLY A 28 -8.63 -6.18 3.84
C GLY A 28 -7.17 -5.79 3.68
N GLN A 29 -6.26 -6.69 4.05
CA GLN A 29 -4.83 -6.45 3.92
C GLN A 29 -4.40 -6.29 2.46
N LEU A 30 -4.90 -7.14 1.58
CA LEU A 30 -4.61 -7.03 0.14
C LEU A 30 -5.19 -5.76 -0.46
N SER A 31 -6.36 -5.33 0.01
CA SER A 31 -7.06 -4.18 -0.57
C SER A 31 -6.25 -2.90 -0.48
N TRP A 32 -5.69 -2.57 0.68
CA TRP A 32 -4.92 -1.33 0.79
C TRP A 32 -3.57 -1.42 0.07
N LEU A 33 -2.94 -2.59 0.06
CA LEU A 33 -1.68 -2.80 -0.68
C LEU A 33 -1.89 -2.63 -2.18
N LEU A 34 -2.90 -3.30 -2.73
CA LEU A 34 -3.23 -3.20 -4.16
C LEU A 34 -3.65 -1.78 -4.54
N PHE A 35 -4.41 -1.11 -3.68
CA PHE A 35 -4.80 0.27 -3.92
C PHE A 35 -3.57 1.15 -4.15
N LEU A 36 -2.58 1.08 -3.26
CA LEU A 36 -1.38 1.92 -3.36
C LEU A 36 -0.56 1.57 -4.60
N LYS A 37 -0.44 0.29 -4.92
CA LYS A 37 0.30 -0.13 -6.11
C LYS A 37 -0.35 0.39 -7.40
N ILE A 38 -1.67 0.23 -7.52
CA ILE A 38 -2.43 0.68 -8.68
C ILE A 38 -2.41 2.21 -8.77
N PHE A 39 -2.59 2.88 -7.64
CA PHE A 39 -2.54 4.34 -7.58
C PHE A 39 -1.22 4.86 -8.11
N ASP A 40 -0.10 4.26 -7.70
CA ASP A 40 1.23 4.69 -8.16
C ASP A 40 1.43 4.45 -9.65
N ALA A 41 0.90 3.35 -10.19
CA ALA A 41 0.95 3.09 -11.62
C ALA A 41 0.21 4.18 -12.41
N GLN A 42 -0.93 4.64 -11.90
CA GLN A 42 -1.66 5.76 -12.49
C GLN A 42 -0.86 7.06 -12.39
N GLU A 43 -0.17 7.29 -11.28
CA GLU A 43 0.67 8.47 -11.11
C GLU A 43 1.83 8.49 -12.10
N GLU A 44 2.44 7.34 -12.39
CA GLU A 44 3.49 7.24 -13.40
C GLU A 44 2.99 7.65 -14.78
N ALA A 45 1.79 7.21 -15.14
CA ALA A 45 1.17 7.60 -16.42
C ALA A 45 0.90 9.09 -16.48
N LEU A 46 0.40 9.69 -15.41
CA LEU A 46 0.11 11.13 -15.35
C LEU A 46 1.39 11.97 -15.44
N GLU A 47 2.47 11.50 -14.80
CA GLU A 47 3.78 12.18 -14.89
C GLU A 47 4.29 12.26 -16.32
N LEU A 48 4.07 11.21 -17.11
CA LEU A 48 4.50 11.18 -18.52
C LEU A 48 3.68 12.12 -19.39
N GLU A 49 2.43 12.36 -19.02
CA GLU A 49 1.51 13.19 -19.82
C GLU A 49 1.56 14.68 -19.48
N GLN A 50 1.98 15.04 -18.26
CA GLN A 50 1.88 16.41 -17.75
C GLN A 50 3.25 16.94 -17.30
N ASP A 51 3.61 18.12 -17.82
CA ASP A 51 4.79 18.82 -17.35
C ASP A 51 4.55 19.38 -15.95
N ASN A 52 5.57 19.34 -15.10
CA ASN A 52 5.51 19.87 -13.73
C ASN A 52 4.38 19.24 -12.91
N TYR A 53 4.17 17.94 -13.07
CA TYR A 53 3.10 17.23 -12.38
C TYR A 53 3.28 17.30 -10.86
N GLN A 54 2.20 17.65 -10.15
CA GLN A 54 2.18 17.71 -8.69
C GLN A 54 1.58 16.42 -8.14
N TYR A 55 2.33 15.72 -7.28
CA TYR A 55 1.81 14.52 -6.65
C TYR A 55 0.65 14.85 -5.71
N PRO A 56 -0.42 14.05 -5.73
CA PRO A 56 -1.57 14.26 -4.85
C PRO A 56 -1.30 13.91 -3.39
N ILE A 57 -0.24 13.13 -3.12
CA ILE A 57 0.21 12.78 -1.78
C ILE A 57 1.73 13.01 -1.71
N PRO A 58 2.32 13.13 -0.51
CA PRO A 58 3.77 13.26 -0.39
C PRO A 58 4.48 12.09 -1.09
N GLN A 59 5.52 12.40 -1.85
CA GLN A 59 6.23 11.45 -2.70
C GLN A 59 6.74 10.24 -1.90
N ARG A 60 7.14 10.45 -0.65
CA ARG A 60 7.68 9.37 0.19
C ARG A 60 6.67 8.25 0.47
N TYR A 61 5.37 8.50 0.27
CA TYR A 61 4.30 7.51 0.50
C TYR A 61 3.86 6.80 -0.76
N LEU A 62 4.35 7.20 -1.92
CA LEU A 62 4.08 6.48 -3.17
C LEU A 62 4.68 5.08 -3.11
N TRP A 63 4.01 4.10 -3.71
CA TRP A 63 4.46 2.72 -3.72
C TRP A 63 5.92 2.58 -4.16
N ARG A 64 6.32 3.32 -5.19
CA ARG A 64 7.69 3.33 -5.73
C ARG A 64 8.74 3.71 -4.68
N SER A 65 8.36 4.49 -3.69
CA SER A 65 9.32 5.07 -2.74
C SER A 65 9.67 4.14 -1.60
N TRP A 66 8.78 3.17 -1.25
CA TRP A 66 9.02 2.30 -0.09
C TRP A 66 8.74 0.83 -0.37
N ALA A 67 7.95 0.50 -1.40
CA ALA A 67 7.47 -0.87 -1.61
C ALA A 67 8.09 -1.55 -2.84
N ALA A 68 8.39 -0.80 -3.90
CA ALA A 68 8.77 -1.36 -5.19
C ALA A 68 10.15 -2.06 -5.18
N ASN A 69 11.06 -1.68 -4.29
CA ASN A 69 12.39 -2.27 -4.22
C ASN A 69 12.35 -3.52 -3.33
N ALA A 70 12.64 -4.68 -3.90
CA ALA A 70 12.65 -5.96 -3.18
C ALA A 70 13.65 -5.96 -2.02
N GLN A 71 14.69 -5.12 -2.09
CA GLN A 71 15.71 -4.97 -1.05
C GLN A 71 15.40 -3.78 -0.12
N GLY A 72 14.17 -3.26 -0.16
CA GLY A 72 13.76 -2.13 0.68
C GLY A 72 13.55 -2.52 2.14
N ILE A 73 12.95 -1.60 2.89
CA ILE A 73 12.72 -1.82 4.32
C ILE A 73 11.93 -3.10 4.59
N THR A 74 12.25 -3.76 5.69
CA THR A 74 11.60 -5.00 6.10
C THR A 74 11.56 -5.07 7.64
N GLY A 75 10.98 -6.13 8.19
CA GLY A 75 10.97 -6.37 9.63
C GLY A 75 10.27 -5.26 10.41
N ASP A 76 10.78 -4.97 11.59
CA ASP A 76 10.19 -3.97 12.49
C ASP A 76 10.21 -2.57 11.87
N SER A 77 11.24 -2.22 11.10
CA SER A 77 11.31 -0.93 10.41
C SER A 77 10.16 -0.75 9.42
N LEU A 78 9.81 -1.80 8.69
CA LEU A 78 8.68 -1.75 7.77
C LEU A 78 7.36 -1.58 8.53
N LEU A 79 7.16 -2.32 9.61
CA LEU A 79 5.94 -2.18 10.43
C LEU A 79 5.82 -0.79 11.02
N GLU A 80 6.91 -0.24 11.54
CA GLU A 80 6.92 1.12 12.08
C GLU A 80 6.56 2.14 11.00
N PHE A 81 7.15 2.01 9.82
CA PHE A 81 6.82 2.92 8.71
C PHE A 81 5.33 2.85 8.36
N VAL A 82 4.80 1.65 8.20
CA VAL A 82 3.39 1.46 7.80
C VAL A 82 2.44 1.95 8.88
N ASN A 83 2.66 1.55 10.13
CA ASN A 83 1.73 1.82 11.22
C ASN A 83 1.84 3.23 11.78
N ASP A 84 3.06 3.78 11.85
CA ASP A 84 3.31 5.03 12.57
C ASP A 84 3.52 6.23 11.64
N ASP A 85 3.77 6.00 10.34
CA ASP A 85 4.02 7.08 9.38
C ASP A 85 3.03 7.04 8.21
N LEU A 86 3.02 5.96 7.43
CA LEU A 86 2.20 5.86 6.23
C LEU A 86 0.70 6.01 6.51
N PHE A 87 0.15 5.16 7.37
CA PHE A 87 -1.29 5.17 7.64
C PHE A 87 -1.75 6.48 8.28
N PRO A 88 -1.08 6.99 9.33
CA PRO A 88 -1.49 8.29 9.90
C PRO A 88 -1.43 9.42 8.87
N ALA A 89 -0.38 9.46 8.04
CA ALA A 89 -0.24 10.50 7.03
C ALA A 89 -1.37 10.46 6.00
N LEU A 90 -1.69 9.26 5.48
CA LEU A 90 -2.73 9.13 4.45
C LEU A 90 -4.14 9.36 5.02
N LYS A 91 -4.39 8.95 6.26
CA LYS A 91 -5.68 9.20 6.92
C LYS A 91 -5.92 10.68 7.20
N ASN A 92 -4.86 11.45 7.38
CA ASN A 92 -4.92 12.86 7.79
C ASN A 92 -4.54 13.82 6.66
N LEU A 93 -4.56 13.38 5.41
CA LEU A 93 -4.25 14.25 4.27
C LEU A 93 -5.19 15.46 4.24
N THR A 94 -4.61 16.64 3.97
CA THR A 94 -5.39 17.85 3.66
C THR A 94 -5.61 17.85 2.16
N ALA A 95 -6.72 17.27 1.71
CA ALA A 95 -6.99 17.05 0.30
C ALA A 95 -8.46 17.38 -0.01
N PRO A 96 -8.82 18.68 -0.10
CA PRO A 96 -10.17 19.05 -0.51
C PRO A 96 -10.48 18.51 -1.90
N ILE A 97 -11.69 17.97 -2.08
CA ILE A 97 -12.07 17.27 -3.31
C ILE A 97 -11.99 18.19 -4.54
N ASP A 98 -12.23 19.49 -4.37
CA ASP A 98 -12.20 20.47 -5.44
C ASP A 98 -10.78 20.90 -5.84
N LYS A 99 -9.80 20.72 -4.96
CA LYS A 99 -8.41 21.15 -5.21
C LYS A 99 -7.45 20.01 -5.42
N ASN A 100 -7.69 18.87 -4.77
CA ASN A 100 -6.85 17.69 -4.88
C ASN A 100 -7.73 16.44 -4.86
N PRO A 101 -8.48 16.19 -5.94
CA PRO A 101 -9.42 15.06 -5.96
C PRO A 101 -8.73 13.70 -5.83
N ARG A 102 -7.53 13.54 -6.39
CA ARG A 102 -6.81 12.26 -6.28
C ARG A 102 -6.32 12.03 -4.85
N GLY A 103 -5.86 13.07 -4.16
CA GLY A 103 -5.50 12.98 -2.74
C GLY A 103 -6.73 12.69 -1.88
N TYR A 104 -7.87 13.27 -2.21
CA TYR A 104 -9.13 12.98 -1.53
C TYR A 104 -9.49 11.50 -1.64
N VAL A 105 -9.32 10.89 -2.82
CA VAL A 105 -9.57 9.45 -3.02
C VAL A 105 -8.68 8.61 -2.11
N VAL A 106 -7.39 8.96 -2.01
CA VAL A 106 -6.47 8.24 -1.12
C VAL A 106 -6.93 8.35 0.33
N LYS A 107 -7.28 9.55 0.77
CA LYS A 107 -7.76 9.77 2.14
C LYS A 107 -9.00 8.92 2.43
N GLN A 108 -9.95 8.89 1.50
CA GLN A 108 -11.16 8.09 1.66
C GLN A 108 -10.85 6.59 1.70
N ALA A 109 -9.96 6.12 0.83
CA ALA A 109 -9.57 4.72 0.79
C ALA A 109 -8.94 4.27 2.11
N PHE A 110 -8.22 5.16 2.79
CA PHE A 110 -7.53 4.83 4.03
C PHE A 110 -8.32 5.15 5.29
N SER A 111 -9.49 5.80 5.17
CA SER A 111 -10.31 6.13 6.34
C SER A 111 -10.71 4.89 7.14
N ASP A 112 -11.00 3.78 6.46
CA ASP A 112 -11.39 2.52 7.07
C ASP A 112 -10.34 1.42 6.91
N ALA A 113 -9.18 1.73 6.33
CA ALA A 113 -8.14 0.74 6.12
C ALA A 113 -7.37 0.46 7.42
N TYR A 114 -6.85 -0.76 7.52
CA TYR A 114 -6.09 -1.20 8.66
C TYR A 114 -4.97 -2.14 8.20
N ASN A 115 -3.79 -1.99 8.79
CA ASN A 115 -2.72 -2.97 8.56
C ASN A 115 -2.87 -4.10 9.58
N TYR A 116 -3.34 -5.24 9.09
CA TYR A 116 -3.57 -6.40 9.95
C TYR A 116 -2.30 -7.19 10.25
N MET A 117 -1.30 -7.11 9.38
CA MET A 117 -0.08 -7.91 9.53
C MET A 117 0.79 -7.40 10.68
N LYS A 118 1.31 -8.32 11.47
CA LYS A 118 2.12 -8.04 12.66
C LYS A 118 3.58 -8.44 12.50
N ASN A 119 3.91 -9.10 11.38
CA ASN A 119 5.27 -9.53 11.08
C ASN A 119 5.76 -8.77 9.84
N GLY A 120 6.75 -7.89 10.02
CA GLY A 120 7.26 -7.06 8.94
C GLY A 120 8.01 -7.84 7.87
N THR A 121 8.64 -8.94 8.23
CA THR A 121 9.33 -9.81 7.27
C THR A 121 8.30 -10.48 6.34
N LEU A 122 7.20 -10.97 6.89
CA LEU A 122 6.12 -11.55 6.10
C LEU A 122 5.43 -10.48 5.25
N LEU A 123 5.25 -9.28 5.79
CA LEU A 123 4.69 -8.16 5.03
C LEU A 123 5.57 -7.84 3.82
N ARG A 124 6.90 -7.80 3.98
CA ARG A 124 7.83 -7.59 2.85
C ARG A 124 7.68 -8.70 1.81
N GLN A 125 7.49 -9.94 2.22
CA GLN A 125 7.28 -11.05 1.30
C GLN A 125 5.99 -10.87 0.48
N VAL A 126 4.91 -10.41 1.12
CA VAL A 126 3.65 -10.11 0.43
C VAL A 126 3.86 -9.00 -0.59
N ILE A 127 4.51 -7.91 -0.19
CA ILE A 127 4.80 -6.77 -1.07
C ILE A 127 5.63 -7.22 -2.28
N ASN A 128 6.68 -8.00 -2.06
CA ASN A 128 7.52 -8.49 -3.14
C ASN A 128 6.76 -9.38 -4.11
N LYS A 129 5.80 -10.15 -3.61
CA LYS A 129 4.95 -10.99 -4.46
C LYS A 129 4.01 -10.15 -5.33
N LEU A 130 3.56 -9.01 -4.82
CA LEU A 130 2.74 -8.07 -5.58
C LEU A 130 3.56 -7.34 -6.66
N ASN A 131 4.83 -7.12 -6.43
CA ASN A 131 5.74 -6.54 -7.43
C ASN A 131 6.10 -7.59 -8.51
#